data_4e402e7db66505268e441bc41d1dd5c1
#
_entry.id   4e402e7db66505268e441bc41d1dd5c1
#
_cell.length_a   1.000
_cell.length_b   1.000
_cell.length_c   1.000
_cell.angle_alpha   90.00
_cell.angle_beta   90.00
_cell.angle_gamma   90.00
#
_symmetry.space_group_name_H-M   'P 1'
#
loop_
_entity.id
_entity.type
_entity.pdbx_description
1 polymer ?
#
loop_
_entity_poly.entity_id
_entity_poly.type
_entity_poly.pdbx_seq_one_letter_code
_entity_poly.pdbx_strand_id
1 'polypeptide(L)'
;MKAIGAALIALASATVSAQGDARVSGVVNTYCATCHNDRLRSPSGLLLEAFDAGRVADKPELWARAYRQLQAGAMPPVGSPRPDRAAVAAALAAIEKALGAPPRREGAADEAIATRLAKVLWNAAPDETLRQEAAHHRLKDAALERQVRRMLADERAQAFVARFFFPWLQLDTLAAADPDTKHFPDWDASLRDAFAKETELFLLSQLREDRDPVELWSAGYTFLNEQLARHYGVSGVSGSQFRRVALTAPERAGLLGQGSVLMVTSRHQHGVDAGYTTPATRAKWVRLHYFGAPLPNGFPGAQPVKPELPITPQTRTLPVEPCVNCHRNFFPIGYALENFDPIGRWRTQDQLGPVDVSGGFVDGTPTNGVVELRHVLLQYPEAFRTTLVESLITYLSTGATPGVPGTPDTLIRARRILRSTPPRWSALIAAAVM
;
A
#
# COMPACT_ATOMS: atom_id res chain seq x y z
N MET A 1 17.21 -35.04 -39.27
CA MET A 1 16.03 -34.13 -39.11
C MET A 1 15.80 -33.60 -37.68
N LYS A 2 16.50 -34.03 -36.61
CA LYS A 2 16.30 -33.53 -35.23
C LYS A 2 17.11 -32.29 -34.90
N ALA A 3 18.13 -31.93 -35.64
CA ALA A 3 18.99 -30.74 -35.33
C ALA A 3 18.44 -29.39 -35.87
N ILE A 4 17.59 -29.41 -36.91
CA ILE A 4 17.05 -28.19 -37.51
C ILE A 4 15.92 -27.58 -36.69
N GLY A 5 15.15 -28.38 -35.94
CA GLY A 5 14.05 -27.87 -35.11
C GLY A 5 14.51 -27.09 -33.88
N ALA A 6 15.65 -27.45 -33.28
CA ALA A 6 16.18 -26.78 -32.09
C ALA A 6 16.78 -25.37 -32.43
N ALA A 7 17.39 -25.26 -33.61
CA ALA A 7 17.94 -23.95 -34.06
C ALA A 7 16.86 -22.94 -34.41
N LEU A 8 15.74 -23.38 -34.99
CA LEU A 8 14.61 -22.48 -35.31
C LEU A 8 13.86 -21.99 -34.07
N ILE A 9 13.74 -22.82 -33.03
CA ILE A 9 13.11 -22.37 -31.74
C ILE A 9 14.02 -21.41 -31.01
N ALA A 10 15.34 -21.59 -31.04
CA ALA A 10 16.29 -20.68 -30.42
C ALA A 10 16.35 -19.30 -31.15
N LEU A 11 16.27 -19.29 -32.48
CA LEU A 11 16.22 -18.06 -33.27
C LEU A 11 14.92 -17.28 -33.09
N ALA A 12 13.78 -17.95 -33.00
CA ALA A 12 12.50 -17.31 -32.73
C ALA A 12 12.43 -16.73 -31.32
N SER A 13 13.01 -17.39 -30.32
CA SER A 13 13.10 -16.89 -28.95
C SER A 13 14.03 -15.68 -28.82
N ALA A 14 15.13 -15.65 -29.56
CA ALA A 14 16.06 -14.51 -29.58
C ALA A 14 15.47 -13.27 -30.27
N THR A 15 14.73 -13.45 -31.36
CA THR A 15 14.09 -12.32 -32.07
C THR A 15 12.93 -11.70 -31.27
N VAL A 16 12.14 -12.50 -30.56
CA VAL A 16 11.07 -12.01 -29.68
C VAL A 16 11.65 -11.25 -28.48
N SER A 17 12.80 -11.71 -27.94
CA SER A 17 13.49 -11.00 -26.86
C SER A 17 14.05 -9.64 -27.32
N ALA A 18 14.72 -9.59 -28.45
CA ALA A 18 15.29 -8.34 -28.99
C ALA A 18 14.21 -7.29 -29.34
N GLN A 19 13.07 -7.71 -29.86
CA GLN A 19 11.94 -6.82 -30.13
C GLN A 19 11.28 -6.29 -28.83
N GLY A 20 11.22 -7.10 -27.78
CA GLY A 20 10.76 -6.69 -26.46
C GLY A 20 11.67 -5.60 -25.86
N ASP A 21 12.96 -5.81 -25.90
CA ASP A 21 13.96 -4.88 -25.37
C ASP A 21 13.98 -3.54 -26.14
N ALA A 22 13.81 -3.58 -27.48
CA ALA A 22 13.72 -2.37 -28.29
C ALA A 22 12.47 -1.52 -27.99
N ARG A 23 11.33 -2.15 -27.72
CA ARG A 23 10.09 -1.44 -27.33
C ARG A 23 10.24 -0.76 -25.97
N VAL A 24 10.85 -1.42 -25.01
CA VAL A 24 11.06 -0.85 -23.66
C VAL A 24 12.08 0.27 -23.70
N SER A 25 13.17 0.11 -24.46
CA SER A 25 14.14 1.19 -24.69
C SER A 25 13.45 2.42 -25.30
N GLY A 26 12.50 2.24 -26.23
CA GLY A 26 11.67 3.31 -26.78
C GLY A 26 10.86 4.03 -25.70
N VAL A 27 10.18 3.31 -24.80
CA VAL A 27 9.42 3.90 -23.70
C VAL A 27 10.33 4.68 -22.75
N VAL A 28 11.44 4.09 -22.32
CA VAL A 28 12.38 4.73 -21.40
C VAL A 28 12.99 5.98 -22.01
N ASN A 29 13.44 5.93 -23.25
CA ASN A 29 14.04 7.08 -23.94
C ASN A 29 13.04 8.20 -24.19
N THR A 30 11.79 7.86 -24.57
CA THR A 30 10.78 8.85 -24.90
C THR A 30 10.18 9.51 -23.66
N TYR A 31 9.91 8.75 -22.61
CA TYR A 31 9.10 9.22 -21.47
C TYR A 31 9.88 9.38 -20.16
N CYS A 32 11.06 8.79 -20.03
CA CYS A 32 11.80 8.78 -18.76
C CYS A 32 13.11 9.55 -18.86
N ALA A 33 13.95 9.26 -19.85
CA ALA A 33 15.29 9.84 -20.00
C ALA A 33 15.27 11.36 -20.24
N THR A 34 14.15 11.92 -20.72
CA THR A 34 13.96 13.37 -20.85
C THR A 34 14.10 14.13 -19.53
N CYS A 35 13.75 13.50 -18.40
CA CYS A 35 13.86 14.05 -17.05
C CYS A 35 14.92 13.35 -16.20
N HIS A 36 15.15 12.05 -16.44
CA HIS A 36 16.08 11.22 -15.69
C HIS A 36 17.40 11.06 -16.44
N ASN A 37 18.13 12.18 -16.61
CA ASN A 37 19.41 12.26 -17.30
C ASN A 37 20.42 13.06 -16.49
N ASP A 38 21.70 12.97 -16.88
CA ASP A 38 22.82 13.61 -16.16
C ASP A 38 22.71 15.15 -16.15
N ARG A 39 22.08 15.74 -17.18
CA ARG A 39 21.99 17.20 -17.32
C ARG A 39 21.03 17.81 -16.29
N LEU A 40 19.90 17.14 -16.02
CA LEU A 40 18.86 17.65 -15.11
C LEU A 40 19.06 17.28 -13.67
N ARG A 41 20.06 16.43 -13.35
CA ARG A 41 20.39 15.98 -11.98
C ARG A 41 19.12 15.70 -11.17
N SER A 42 18.28 14.78 -11.71
CA SER A 42 17.01 14.42 -11.06
C SER A 42 17.20 14.25 -9.54
N PRO A 43 16.39 14.90 -8.71
CA PRO A 43 16.49 14.79 -7.23
C PRO A 43 16.43 13.36 -6.72
N SER A 44 15.88 12.44 -7.50
CA SER A 44 15.81 11.01 -7.18
C SER A 44 17.15 10.28 -7.35
N GLY A 45 18.17 10.91 -7.97
CA GLY A 45 19.42 10.26 -8.36
C GLY A 45 19.23 9.16 -9.41
N LEU A 46 18.03 9.09 -10.02
CA LEU A 46 17.68 8.07 -10.99
C LEU A 46 18.10 8.54 -12.38
N LEU A 47 19.08 7.89 -12.96
CA LEU A 47 19.51 8.08 -14.34
C LEU A 47 19.00 6.91 -15.16
N LEU A 48 18.14 7.22 -16.15
CA LEU A 48 17.48 6.22 -17.01
C LEU A 48 17.89 6.41 -18.48
N GLU A 49 19.07 6.96 -18.73
CA GLU A 49 19.60 7.08 -20.09
C GLU A 49 19.82 5.69 -20.67
N ALA A 50 19.11 5.40 -21.75
CA ALA A 50 19.08 4.14 -22.47
C ALA A 50 18.78 2.91 -21.56
N PHE A 51 17.58 2.39 -21.69
CA PHE A 51 17.26 1.09 -21.09
C PHE A 51 18.13 0.00 -21.75
N ASP A 52 18.87 -0.68 -20.90
CA ASP A 52 19.60 -1.88 -21.27
C ASP A 52 19.33 -2.93 -20.18
N ALA A 53 18.86 -4.10 -20.58
CA ALA A 53 18.55 -5.18 -19.67
C ALA A 53 19.77 -5.60 -18.81
N GLY A 54 20.99 -5.53 -19.34
CA GLY A 54 22.21 -5.78 -18.59
C GLY A 54 22.43 -4.75 -17.47
N ARG A 55 22.10 -3.49 -17.71
CA ARG A 55 22.24 -2.41 -16.71
C ARG A 55 21.20 -2.44 -15.61
N VAL A 56 20.08 -3.13 -15.83
CA VAL A 56 19.08 -3.39 -14.77
C VAL A 56 19.69 -4.27 -13.67
N ALA A 57 20.41 -5.31 -14.06
CA ALA A 57 21.09 -6.19 -13.11
C ALA A 57 22.20 -5.49 -12.31
N ASP A 58 22.85 -4.45 -12.88
CA ASP A 58 23.87 -3.65 -12.19
C ASP A 58 23.28 -2.74 -11.09
N LYS A 59 22.00 -2.31 -11.23
CA LYS A 59 21.35 -1.36 -10.33
C LYS A 59 19.92 -1.83 -9.96
N PRO A 60 19.77 -3.02 -9.36
CA PRO A 60 18.45 -3.65 -9.17
C PRO A 60 17.52 -2.81 -8.27
N GLU A 61 18.05 -2.19 -7.21
CA GLU A 61 17.27 -1.34 -6.29
C GLU A 61 16.65 -0.14 -7.00
N LEU A 62 17.41 0.45 -7.92
CA LEU A 62 16.97 1.61 -8.69
C LEU A 62 15.83 1.21 -9.64
N TRP A 63 15.96 0.08 -10.30
CA TRP A 63 14.93 -0.41 -11.23
C TRP A 63 13.70 -0.96 -10.53
N ALA A 64 13.84 -1.54 -9.33
CA ALA A 64 12.70 -1.90 -8.49
C ALA A 64 11.90 -0.66 -8.05
N ARG A 65 12.57 0.46 -7.74
CA ARG A 65 11.87 1.74 -7.48
C ARG A 65 11.17 2.27 -8.72
N ALA A 66 11.83 2.24 -9.88
CA ALA A 66 11.22 2.64 -11.15
C ALA A 66 9.98 1.79 -11.46
N TYR A 67 10.06 0.48 -11.27
CA TYR A 67 8.96 -0.46 -11.43
C TYR A 67 7.74 -0.03 -10.60
N ARG A 68 7.91 0.22 -9.30
CA ARG A 68 6.81 0.60 -8.40
C ARG A 68 6.17 1.93 -8.81
N GLN A 69 6.96 2.92 -9.24
CA GLN A 69 6.43 4.20 -9.70
C GLN A 69 5.63 4.07 -11.01
N LEU A 70 6.08 3.22 -11.93
CA LEU A 70 5.35 2.91 -13.16
C LEU A 70 4.05 2.14 -12.86
N GLN A 71 4.13 1.12 -11.99
CA GLN A 71 2.97 0.32 -11.60
C GLN A 71 1.90 1.16 -10.88
N ALA A 72 2.33 2.14 -10.08
CA ALA A 72 1.47 3.10 -9.40
C ALA A 72 0.87 4.17 -10.33
N GLY A 73 1.27 4.23 -11.60
CA GLY A 73 0.92 5.33 -12.48
C GLY A 73 1.52 6.68 -12.07
N ALA A 74 2.50 6.70 -11.16
CA ALA A 74 3.11 7.92 -10.64
C ALA A 74 4.18 8.52 -11.56
N MET A 75 4.63 7.77 -12.53
CA MET A 75 5.59 8.21 -13.57
C MET A 75 5.09 7.83 -14.97
N PRO A 76 5.27 8.70 -15.94
CA PRO A 76 5.71 10.12 -15.86
C PRO A 76 4.78 11.00 -15.02
N PRO A 77 5.27 12.15 -14.47
CA PRO A 77 4.46 13.01 -13.61
C PRO A 77 3.31 13.68 -14.37
N VAL A 78 2.34 14.21 -13.63
CA VAL A 78 1.19 14.95 -14.18
C VAL A 78 1.68 16.11 -15.06
N GLY A 79 1.05 16.25 -16.24
CA GLY A 79 1.41 17.28 -17.23
C GLY A 79 2.54 16.88 -18.18
N SER A 80 3.16 15.71 -18.02
CA SER A 80 4.12 15.14 -18.97
C SER A 80 3.44 14.16 -19.92
N PRO A 81 3.95 13.98 -21.16
CA PRO A 81 3.50 12.91 -22.04
C PRO A 81 3.61 11.55 -21.37
N ARG A 82 2.61 10.69 -21.56
CA ARG A 82 2.53 9.38 -20.89
C ARG A 82 2.45 8.25 -21.91
N PRO A 83 3.12 7.12 -21.67
CA PRO A 83 2.94 5.93 -22.49
C PRO A 83 1.52 5.37 -22.30
N ASP A 84 1.00 4.68 -23.30
CA ASP A 84 -0.25 3.95 -23.18
C ASP A 84 -0.12 2.75 -22.22
N ARG A 85 -1.26 2.16 -21.84
CA ARG A 85 -1.28 1.04 -20.86
C ARG A 85 -0.51 -0.19 -21.36
N ALA A 86 -0.53 -0.46 -22.66
CA ALA A 86 0.18 -1.60 -23.24
C ALA A 86 1.71 -1.39 -23.17
N ALA A 87 2.16 -0.17 -23.47
CA ALA A 87 3.57 0.20 -23.34
C ALA A 87 4.06 0.14 -21.88
N VAL A 88 3.26 0.61 -20.92
CA VAL A 88 3.56 0.47 -19.49
C VAL A 88 3.67 -1.00 -19.08
N ALA A 89 2.71 -1.83 -19.50
CA ALA A 89 2.72 -3.26 -19.18
C ALA A 89 3.96 -3.96 -19.78
N ALA A 90 4.34 -3.62 -20.99
CA ALA A 90 5.55 -4.15 -21.63
C ALA A 90 6.83 -3.71 -20.89
N ALA A 91 6.90 -2.44 -20.46
CA ALA A 91 8.02 -1.93 -19.68
C ALA A 91 8.15 -2.64 -18.32
N LEU A 92 7.05 -2.81 -17.60
CA LEU A 92 7.02 -3.54 -16.33
C LEU A 92 7.49 -4.99 -16.52
N ALA A 93 6.99 -5.70 -17.56
CA ALA A 93 7.38 -7.07 -17.82
C ALA A 93 8.88 -7.20 -18.16
N ALA A 94 9.44 -6.25 -18.88
CA ALA A 94 10.86 -6.27 -19.24
C ALA A 94 11.77 -5.94 -18.03
N ILE A 95 11.39 -4.95 -17.21
CA ILE A 95 12.13 -4.66 -15.97
C ILE A 95 12.09 -5.88 -15.04
N GLU A 96 10.92 -6.52 -14.90
CA GLU A 96 10.77 -7.72 -14.09
C GLU A 96 11.65 -8.86 -14.58
N LYS A 97 11.67 -9.10 -15.90
CA LYS A 97 12.54 -10.11 -16.53
C LYS A 97 14.02 -9.81 -16.30
N ALA A 98 14.43 -8.53 -16.42
CA ALA A 98 15.80 -8.11 -16.29
C ALA A 98 16.29 -8.06 -14.82
N LEU A 99 15.39 -7.86 -13.85
CA LEU A 99 15.70 -8.05 -12.42
C LEU A 99 15.97 -9.53 -12.09
N GLY A 100 15.57 -10.46 -12.97
CA GLY A 100 15.92 -11.87 -12.88
C GLY A 100 14.98 -12.68 -12.01
N ALA A 101 15.34 -13.94 -11.82
CA ALA A 101 14.64 -14.84 -10.89
C ALA A 101 15.20 -14.61 -9.48
N PRO A 102 14.35 -14.50 -8.44
CA PRO A 102 14.84 -14.51 -7.08
C PRO A 102 15.63 -15.79 -6.82
N PRO A 103 16.65 -15.74 -5.95
CA PRO A 103 17.40 -16.93 -5.60
C PRO A 103 16.45 -18.05 -5.17
N ARG A 104 16.70 -19.27 -5.67
CA ARG A 104 15.96 -20.45 -5.23
C ARG A 104 16.21 -20.60 -3.74
N ARG A 105 15.17 -20.46 -2.93
CA ARG A 105 15.22 -20.97 -1.56
C ARG A 105 15.08 -22.50 -1.67
N GLU A 106 15.96 -23.24 -1.02
CA GLU A 106 15.67 -24.64 -0.72
C GLU A 106 14.35 -24.67 0.04
N GLY A 107 13.45 -25.58 -0.35
CA GLY A 107 12.15 -25.71 0.29
C GLY A 107 12.36 -25.84 1.80
N ALA A 108 11.76 -24.98 2.58
CA ALA A 108 11.84 -25.10 4.03
C ALA A 108 11.21 -26.43 4.45
N ALA A 109 11.83 -27.13 5.42
CA ALA A 109 11.22 -28.31 5.99
C ALA A 109 9.83 -27.94 6.57
N ASP A 110 8.89 -28.87 6.48
CA ASP A 110 7.50 -28.63 6.92
C ASP A 110 7.43 -28.17 8.37
N GLU A 111 8.33 -28.66 9.25
CA GLU A 111 8.45 -28.24 10.65
C GLU A 111 8.82 -26.74 10.76
N ALA A 112 9.68 -26.26 9.88
CA ALA A 112 10.06 -24.85 9.84
C ALA A 112 8.90 -23.98 9.32
N ILE A 113 8.11 -24.48 8.35
CA ILE A 113 6.89 -23.84 7.87
C ILE A 113 5.86 -23.77 9.00
N ALA A 114 5.60 -24.90 9.68
CA ALA A 114 4.67 -24.97 10.82
C ALA A 114 5.04 -23.98 11.91
N THR A 115 6.30 -23.95 12.32
CA THR A 115 6.82 -23.07 13.36
C THR A 115 6.66 -21.61 12.97
N ARG A 116 7.01 -21.28 11.72
CA ARG A 116 6.89 -19.90 11.19
C ARG A 116 5.45 -19.45 11.13
N LEU A 117 4.53 -20.26 10.61
CA LEU A 117 3.11 -19.95 10.55
C LEU A 117 2.52 -19.71 11.94
N ALA A 118 2.76 -20.63 12.89
CA ALA A 118 2.25 -20.48 14.25
C ALA A 118 2.81 -19.23 14.95
N LYS A 119 4.11 -18.96 14.77
CA LYS A 119 4.75 -17.75 15.32
C LYS A 119 4.17 -16.47 14.76
N VAL A 120 3.94 -16.42 13.44
CA VAL A 120 3.51 -15.21 12.74
C VAL A 120 2.01 -14.97 12.91
N LEU A 121 1.18 -16.00 12.69
CA LEU A 121 -0.28 -15.84 12.73
C LEU A 121 -0.85 -15.85 14.14
N TRP A 122 -0.26 -16.62 15.07
CA TRP A 122 -0.77 -16.81 16.42
C TRP A 122 0.14 -16.33 17.55
N ASN A 123 1.38 -15.96 17.23
CA ASN A 123 2.43 -15.68 18.21
C ASN A 123 2.61 -16.83 19.24
N ALA A 124 2.48 -18.06 18.79
CA ALA A 124 2.49 -19.27 19.61
C ALA A 124 3.31 -20.39 18.97
N ALA A 125 3.47 -21.50 19.66
CA ALA A 125 3.96 -22.76 19.08
C ALA A 125 2.89 -23.39 18.16
N PRO A 126 3.31 -24.25 17.19
CA PRO A 126 2.37 -25.03 16.39
C PRO A 126 1.44 -25.87 17.26
N ASP A 127 0.15 -25.88 16.93
CA ASP A 127 -0.79 -26.82 17.56
C ASP A 127 -0.59 -28.24 17.03
N GLU A 128 -1.30 -29.20 17.66
CA GLU A 128 -1.17 -30.62 17.32
C GLU A 128 -1.47 -30.89 15.85
N THR A 129 -2.53 -30.31 15.32
CA THR A 129 -2.91 -30.47 13.92
C THR A 129 -1.79 -30.02 12.98
N LEU A 130 -1.19 -28.86 13.26
CA LEU A 130 -0.13 -28.31 12.41
C LEU A 130 1.16 -29.14 12.52
N ARG A 131 1.48 -29.68 13.72
CA ARG A 131 2.60 -30.61 13.92
C ARG A 131 2.42 -31.91 13.15
N GLN A 132 1.21 -32.49 13.18
CA GLN A 132 0.90 -33.72 12.44
C GLN A 132 1.00 -33.52 10.93
N GLU A 133 0.48 -32.40 10.41
CA GLU A 133 0.61 -32.09 8.97
C GLU A 133 2.09 -31.94 8.57
N ALA A 134 2.91 -31.32 9.43
CA ALA A 134 4.35 -31.19 9.20
C ALA A 134 5.05 -32.55 9.22
N ALA A 135 4.79 -33.39 10.23
CA ALA A 135 5.38 -34.72 10.34
C ALA A 135 5.04 -35.65 9.16
N HIS A 136 3.90 -35.44 8.54
CA HIS A 136 3.49 -36.17 7.35
C HIS A 136 3.91 -35.51 6.01
N HIS A 137 4.73 -34.45 6.03
CA HIS A 137 5.18 -33.69 4.87
C HIS A 137 4.03 -33.19 3.97
N ARG A 138 2.95 -32.70 4.59
CA ARG A 138 1.74 -32.24 3.90
C ARG A 138 1.57 -30.71 3.89
N LEU A 139 2.53 -29.92 4.43
CA LEU A 139 2.47 -28.46 4.41
C LEU A 139 2.91 -27.88 3.07
N LYS A 140 2.18 -28.23 2.02
CA LYS A 140 2.39 -27.76 0.64
C LYS A 140 1.06 -27.61 -0.11
N ASP A 141 1.05 -26.78 -1.13
CA ASP A 141 -0.08 -26.58 -2.04
C ASP A 141 -1.40 -26.32 -1.31
N ALA A 142 -2.48 -26.96 -1.76
CA ALA A 142 -3.83 -26.80 -1.18
C ALA A 142 -3.92 -27.24 0.29
N ALA A 143 -3.06 -28.14 0.76
CA ALA A 143 -3.06 -28.56 2.16
C ALA A 143 -2.50 -27.45 3.06
N LEU A 144 -1.44 -26.80 2.64
CA LEU A 144 -0.89 -25.62 3.34
C LEU A 144 -1.91 -24.48 3.39
N GLU A 145 -2.56 -24.18 2.27
CA GLU A 145 -3.60 -23.16 2.21
C GLU A 145 -4.77 -23.46 3.16
N ARG A 146 -5.22 -24.71 3.24
CA ARG A 146 -6.27 -25.11 4.21
C ARG A 146 -5.85 -24.87 5.65
N GLN A 147 -4.58 -25.14 6.01
CA GLN A 147 -4.06 -24.85 7.35
C GLN A 147 -4.00 -23.35 7.62
N VAL A 148 -3.54 -22.55 6.67
CA VAL A 148 -3.55 -21.08 6.81
C VAL A 148 -4.98 -20.56 7.01
N ARG A 149 -5.94 -21.03 6.22
CA ARG A 149 -7.36 -20.64 6.34
C ARG A 149 -7.93 -21.01 7.72
N ARG A 150 -7.66 -22.21 8.21
CA ARG A 150 -8.03 -22.64 9.56
C ARG A 150 -7.42 -21.70 10.63
N MET A 151 -6.14 -21.38 10.47
CA MET A 151 -5.42 -20.51 11.40
C MET A 151 -5.96 -19.08 11.39
N LEU A 152 -6.37 -18.55 10.25
CA LEU A 152 -6.96 -17.21 10.15
C LEU A 152 -8.39 -17.15 10.73
N ALA A 153 -9.10 -18.27 10.77
CA ALA A 153 -10.42 -18.36 11.41
C ALA A 153 -10.35 -18.49 12.95
N ASP A 154 -9.21 -18.89 13.50
CA ASP A 154 -8.96 -19.05 14.93
C ASP A 154 -8.87 -17.69 15.64
N GLU A 155 -9.28 -17.63 16.91
CA GLU A 155 -9.21 -16.39 17.72
C GLU A 155 -7.77 -15.87 17.87
N ARG A 156 -6.78 -16.76 17.91
CA ARG A 156 -5.35 -16.43 17.97
C ARG A 156 -4.87 -15.59 16.77
N ALA A 157 -5.61 -15.55 15.65
CA ALA A 157 -5.30 -14.67 14.51
C ALA A 157 -5.34 -13.17 14.87
N GLN A 158 -5.92 -12.81 16.03
CA GLN A 158 -5.82 -11.45 16.58
C GLN A 158 -4.35 -11.03 16.75
N ALA A 159 -3.46 -11.96 17.07
CA ALA A 159 -2.02 -11.70 17.18
C ALA A 159 -1.42 -11.23 15.84
N PHE A 160 -1.88 -11.78 14.71
CA PHE A 160 -1.45 -11.35 13.39
C PHE A 160 -1.92 -9.92 13.09
N VAL A 161 -3.15 -9.57 13.42
CA VAL A 161 -3.64 -8.20 13.27
C VAL A 161 -2.80 -7.23 14.10
N ALA A 162 -2.57 -7.52 15.36
CA ALA A 162 -1.82 -6.64 16.27
C ALA A 162 -0.34 -6.48 15.86
N ARG A 163 0.30 -7.54 15.35
CA ARG A 163 1.75 -7.58 15.11
C ARG A 163 2.16 -7.30 13.68
N PHE A 164 1.27 -7.49 12.72
CA PHE A 164 1.52 -7.18 11.31
C PHE A 164 0.75 -5.94 10.86
N PHE A 165 -0.58 -5.96 10.94
CA PHE A 165 -1.38 -4.90 10.35
C PHE A 165 -1.26 -3.57 11.09
N PHE A 166 -1.31 -3.57 12.42
CA PHE A 166 -1.25 -2.31 13.16
C PHE A 166 0.06 -1.56 12.93
N PRO A 167 1.25 -2.20 13.06
CA PRO A 167 2.49 -1.53 12.71
C PRO A 167 2.61 -1.25 11.21
N TRP A 168 2.17 -2.15 10.33
CA TRP A 168 2.23 -1.95 8.89
C TRP A 168 1.40 -0.75 8.43
N LEU A 169 0.23 -0.53 9.00
CA LEU A 169 -0.65 0.61 8.74
C LEU A 169 -0.32 1.83 9.62
N GLN A 170 0.73 1.76 10.45
CA GLN A 170 1.15 2.80 11.41
C GLN A 170 0.09 3.08 12.50
N LEU A 171 -0.80 2.14 12.76
CA LEU A 171 -1.87 2.27 13.77
C LEU A 171 -1.37 2.06 15.20
N ASP A 172 -0.19 1.50 15.40
CA ASP A 172 0.52 1.44 16.67
C ASP A 172 0.79 2.84 17.25
N THR A 173 0.88 3.85 16.39
CA THR A 173 1.03 5.24 16.79
C THR A 173 -0.26 5.86 17.33
N LEU A 174 -1.42 5.22 17.15
CA LEU A 174 -2.72 5.70 17.61
C LEU A 174 -2.77 5.89 19.13
N ALA A 175 -2.09 5.01 19.89
CA ALA A 175 -2.03 5.07 21.36
C ALA A 175 -1.45 6.41 21.89
N ALA A 176 -0.57 7.05 21.09
CA ALA A 176 0.02 8.34 21.43
C ALA A 176 -0.74 9.54 20.80
N ALA A 177 -1.93 9.32 20.22
CA ALA A 177 -2.75 10.39 19.69
C ALA A 177 -3.46 11.11 20.85
N ASP A 178 -3.26 12.41 20.92
CA ASP A 178 -3.84 13.27 21.96
C ASP A 178 -4.30 14.60 21.30
N PRO A 179 -5.47 14.60 20.63
CA PRO A 179 -6.06 15.81 20.07
C PRO A 179 -6.38 16.85 21.14
N ASP A 180 -6.20 18.11 20.81
CA ASP A 180 -6.56 19.21 21.71
C ASP A 180 -8.07 19.21 21.99
N THR A 181 -8.43 19.00 23.25
CA THR A 181 -9.83 18.98 23.71
C THR A 181 -10.56 20.30 23.58
N LYS A 182 -9.83 21.43 23.40
CA LYS A 182 -10.45 22.73 23.06
C LYS A 182 -11.07 22.72 21.66
N HIS A 183 -10.41 22.05 20.72
CA HIS A 183 -10.91 21.90 19.34
C HIS A 183 -11.83 20.66 19.19
N PHE A 184 -11.59 19.65 20.00
CA PHE A 184 -12.31 18.36 19.94
C PHE A 184 -12.87 17.98 21.32
N PRO A 185 -13.89 18.71 21.83
CA PRO A 185 -14.42 18.51 23.20
C PRO A 185 -15.01 17.11 23.43
N ASP A 186 -15.41 16.41 22.37
CA ASP A 186 -15.96 15.05 22.44
C ASP A 186 -14.86 13.97 22.29
N TRP A 187 -13.59 14.37 22.22
CA TRP A 187 -12.48 13.43 22.19
C TRP A 187 -12.18 12.89 23.57
N ASP A 188 -12.03 11.58 23.65
CA ASP A 188 -11.51 10.88 24.84
C ASP A 188 -10.76 9.60 24.48
N ALA A 189 -10.13 8.99 25.45
CA ALA A 189 -9.40 7.75 25.28
C ALA A 189 -10.32 6.58 24.85
N SER A 190 -11.60 6.60 25.24
CA SER A 190 -12.54 5.53 24.86
C SER A 190 -12.89 5.58 23.38
N LEU A 191 -12.95 6.76 22.80
CA LEU A 191 -13.15 6.93 21.34
C LEU A 191 -11.92 6.45 20.55
N ARG A 192 -10.70 6.75 21.06
CA ARG A 192 -9.46 6.22 20.48
C ARG A 192 -9.44 4.69 20.49
N ASP A 193 -9.81 4.07 21.62
CA ASP A 193 -9.86 2.63 21.77
C ASP A 193 -10.95 2.02 20.87
N ALA A 194 -12.07 2.74 20.65
CA ALA A 194 -13.11 2.35 19.72
C ALA A 194 -12.61 2.35 18.27
N PHE A 195 -11.80 3.32 17.85
CA PHE A 195 -11.16 3.32 16.52
C PHE A 195 -10.23 2.12 16.33
N ALA A 196 -9.42 1.81 17.34
CA ALA A 196 -8.54 0.65 17.28
C ALA A 196 -9.36 -0.65 17.15
N LYS A 197 -10.43 -0.77 17.93
CA LYS A 197 -11.29 -1.96 17.94
C LYS A 197 -12.09 -2.12 16.65
N GLU A 198 -12.57 -1.04 16.06
CA GLU A 198 -13.19 -1.04 14.73
C GLU A 198 -12.28 -1.69 13.71
N THR A 199 -11.05 -1.18 13.60
CA THR A 199 -10.09 -1.65 12.60
C THR A 199 -9.63 -3.08 12.87
N GLU A 200 -9.42 -3.46 14.13
CA GLU A 200 -9.12 -4.84 14.50
C GLU A 200 -10.19 -5.80 14.02
N LEU A 201 -11.46 -5.53 14.34
CA LEU A 201 -12.60 -6.37 13.97
C LEU A 201 -12.80 -6.42 12.46
N PHE A 202 -12.60 -5.29 11.78
CA PHE A 202 -12.67 -5.21 10.32
C PHE A 202 -11.60 -6.09 9.67
N LEU A 203 -10.34 -5.99 10.09
CA LEU A 203 -9.24 -6.82 9.58
C LEU A 203 -9.47 -8.30 9.87
N LEU A 204 -9.89 -8.65 11.08
CA LEU A 204 -10.22 -10.03 11.44
C LEU A 204 -11.36 -10.59 10.56
N SER A 205 -12.38 -9.80 10.26
CA SER A 205 -13.46 -10.23 9.38
C SER A 205 -12.99 -10.53 7.97
N GLN A 206 -12.10 -9.69 7.42
CA GLN A 206 -11.49 -9.89 6.10
C GLN A 206 -10.66 -11.18 6.04
N LEU A 207 -9.88 -11.45 7.08
CA LEU A 207 -9.05 -12.66 7.20
C LEU A 207 -9.91 -13.92 7.33
N ARG A 208 -10.93 -13.90 8.21
CA ARG A 208 -11.81 -15.05 8.48
C ARG A 208 -12.70 -15.40 7.28
N GLU A 209 -13.15 -14.41 6.54
CA GLU A 209 -13.95 -14.57 5.34
C GLU A 209 -13.08 -14.87 4.10
N ASP A 210 -11.76 -14.89 4.26
CA ASP A 210 -10.77 -15.20 3.21
C ASP A 210 -10.95 -14.38 1.93
N ARG A 211 -11.21 -13.08 2.10
CA ARG A 211 -11.55 -12.15 1.01
C ARG A 211 -10.35 -11.78 0.15
N ASP A 212 -10.61 -11.10 -0.98
CA ASP A 212 -9.55 -10.41 -1.72
C ASP A 212 -9.05 -9.22 -0.88
N PRO A 213 -7.74 -9.13 -0.60
CA PRO A 213 -7.18 -8.02 0.17
C PRO A 213 -7.51 -6.61 -0.36
N VAL A 214 -7.80 -6.47 -1.65
CA VAL A 214 -8.23 -5.19 -2.23
C VAL A 214 -9.52 -4.68 -1.58
N GLU A 215 -10.35 -5.55 -1.03
CA GLU A 215 -11.57 -5.16 -0.31
C GLU A 215 -11.30 -4.36 0.97
N LEU A 216 -10.06 -4.36 1.49
CA LEU A 216 -9.66 -3.43 2.55
C LEU A 216 -9.92 -1.96 2.19
N TRP A 217 -9.92 -1.64 0.91
CA TRP A 217 -10.11 -0.27 0.41
C TRP A 217 -11.54 0.03 0.00
N SER A 218 -12.40 -0.98 -0.19
CA SER A 218 -13.72 -0.81 -0.79
C SER A 218 -14.87 -1.42 0.00
N ALA A 219 -14.61 -2.14 1.08
CA ALA A 219 -15.66 -2.83 1.83
C ALA A 219 -16.73 -1.86 2.34
N GLY A 220 -17.99 -2.11 1.97
CA GLY A 220 -19.14 -1.29 2.34
C GLY A 220 -19.70 -1.62 3.74
N TYR A 221 -18.83 -2.00 4.69
CA TYR A 221 -19.21 -2.29 6.07
C TYR A 221 -18.06 -1.95 7.02
N THR A 222 -18.40 -1.76 8.29
CA THR A 222 -17.45 -1.65 9.39
C THR A 222 -18.03 -2.26 10.68
N PHE A 223 -17.33 -2.07 11.81
CA PHE A 223 -17.78 -2.53 13.13
C PHE A 223 -17.95 -1.33 14.06
N LEU A 224 -19.15 -1.14 14.59
CA LEU A 224 -19.50 0.00 15.42
C LEU A 224 -20.11 -0.44 16.76
N ASN A 225 -19.76 0.25 17.82
CA ASN A 225 -20.57 0.38 19.03
C ASN A 225 -21.36 1.71 18.97
N GLU A 226 -22.18 2.00 19.96
CA GLU A 226 -22.98 3.22 20.02
C GLU A 226 -22.16 4.50 19.99
N GLN A 227 -21.04 4.55 20.73
CA GLN A 227 -20.15 5.71 20.79
C GLN A 227 -19.60 6.03 19.39
N LEU A 228 -19.05 5.03 18.72
CA LEU A 228 -18.44 5.21 17.41
C LEU A 228 -19.47 5.49 16.33
N ALA A 229 -20.66 4.87 16.41
CA ALA A 229 -21.77 5.16 15.51
C ALA A 229 -22.22 6.61 15.62
N ARG A 230 -22.38 7.12 16.85
CA ARG A 230 -22.70 8.54 17.09
C ARG A 230 -21.62 9.46 16.52
N HIS A 231 -20.33 9.12 16.73
CA HIS A 231 -19.20 9.88 16.19
C HIS A 231 -19.22 9.97 14.66
N TYR A 232 -19.60 8.88 13.98
CA TYR A 232 -19.70 8.81 12.52
C TYR A 232 -21.04 9.31 11.95
N GLY A 233 -22.02 9.63 12.82
CA GLY A 233 -23.36 10.00 12.39
C GLY A 233 -24.19 8.82 11.86
N VAL A 234 -23.87 7.59 12.28
CA VAL A 234 -24.57 6.36 11.89
C VAL A 234 -25.68 6.05 12.91
N SER A 235 -26.93 5.99 12.47
CA SER A 235 -28.08 5.67 13.32
C SER A 235 -28.29 4.16 13.47
N GLY A 236 -29.10 3.78 14.48
CA GLY A 236 -29.55 2.39 14.66
C GLY A 236 -28.55 1.46 15.37
N VAL A 237 -27.48 2.00 15.94
CA VAL A 237 -26.51 1.25 16.76
C VAL A 237 -26.60 1.72 18.21
N SER A 238 -26.83 0.81 19.16
CA SER A 238 -26.96 1.09 20.58
C SER A 238 -26.12 0.13 21.41
N GLY A 239 -25.64 0.60 22.59
CA GLY A 239 -24.85 -0.17 23.54
C GLY A 239 -23.37 -0.26 23.22
N SER A 240 -22.60 -0.83 24.15
CA SER A 240 -21.14 -0.88 24.09
C SER A 240 -20.57 -1.97 23.17
N GLN A 241 -21.39 -2.96 22.78
CA GLN A 241 -20.96 -4.10 21.99
C GLN A 241 -20.77 -3.70 20.51
N PHE A 242 -19.61 -4.02 19.97
CA PHE A 242 -19.32 -3.85 18.55
C PHE A 242 -20.12 -4.84 17.70
N ARG A 243 -20.67 -4.37 16.62
CA ARG A 243 -21.40 -5.19 15.63
C ARG A 243 -21.05 -4.74 14.22
N ARG A 244 -21.12 -5.70 13.28
CA ARG A 244 -20.96 -5.37 11.86
C ARG A 244 -22.14 -4.54 11.38
N VAL A 245 -21.86 -3.43 10.73
CA VAL A 245 -22.84 -2.46 10.21
C VAL A 245 -22.54 -2.24 8.73
N ALA A 246 -23.57 -2.39 7.89
CA ALA A 246 -23.49 -1.97 6.50
C ALA A 246 -23.50 -0.45 6.41
N LEU A 247 -22.59 0.10 5.64
CA LEU A 247 -22.42 1.55 5.48
C LEU A 247 -23.34 2.06 4.36
N THR A 248 -24.21 2.99 4.69
CA THR A 248 -25.02 3.73 3.73
C THR A 248 -24.28 4.94 3.16
N ALA A 249 -23.28 5.43 3.88
CA ALA A 249 -22.44 6.54 3.52
C ALA A 249 -21.18 6.02 2.77
N PRO A 250 -21.11 6.15 1.44
CA PRO A 250 -20.02 5.56 0.65
C PRO A 250 -18.64 6.14 0.99
N GLU A 251 -18.58 7.35 1.54
CA GLU A 251 -17.35 7.97 2.00
C GLU A 251 -16.65 7.20 3.12
N ARG A 252 -17.43 6.45 3.94
CA ARG A 252 -16.90 5.64 5.05
C ARG A 252 -16.39 4.26 4.64
N ALA A 253 -16.56 3.86 3.38
CA ALA A 253 -16.15 2.52 2.96
C ALA A 253 -14.64 2.29 3.04
N GLY A 254 -14.24 1.10 3.49
CA GLY A 254 -12.85 0.66 3.60
C GLY A 254 -11.99 1.47 4.57
N LEU A 255 -10.67 1.21 4.55
CA LEU A 255 -9.72 1.81 5.48
C LEU A 255 -9.69 3.34 5.45
N LEU A 256 -9.91 3.97 4.29
CA LEU A 256 -9.90 5.44 4.16
C LEU A 256 -11.05 6.13 4.91
N GLY A 257 -12.08 5.38 5.30
CA GLY A 257 -13.21 5.91 6.08
C GLY A 257 -13.11 5.65 7.59
N GLN A 258 -12.10 4.89 8.05
CA GLN A 258 -11.96 4.51 9.47
C GLN A 258 -11.24 5.58 10.28
N GLY A 259 -11.74 5.86 11.48
CA GLY A 259 -11.22 6.88 12.38
C GLY A 259 -9.76 6.65 12.76
N SER A 260 -9.33 5.40 12.92
CA SER A 260 -7.94 5.05 13.21
C SER A 260 -6.97 5.56 12.14
N VAL A 261 -7.27 5.29 10.87
CA VAL A 261 -6.46 5.72 9.72
C VAL A 261 -6.49 7.24 9.57
N LEU A 262 -7.67 7.83 9.67
CA LEU A 262 -7.84 9.29 9.55
C LEU A 262 -7.09 10.03 10.64
N MET A 263 -7.04 9.49 11.85
CA MET A 263 -6.34 10.08 12.97
C MET A 263 -4.82 9.97 12.86
N VAL A 264 -4.27 8.79 12.59
CA VAL A 264 -2.81 8.64 12.47
C VAL A 264 -2.24 9.43 11.29
N THR A 265 -3.05 9.65 10.26
CA THR A 265 -2.67 10.46 9.08
C THR A 265 -2.90 11.96 9.27
N SER A 266 -3.50 12.39 10.38
CA SER A 266 -3.71 13.80 10.72
C SER A 266 -2.70 14.34 11.72
N ARG A 267 -1.78 13.49 12.23
CA ARG A 267 -0.80 13.91 13.25
C ARG A 267 0.24 14.86 12.68
N HIS A 268 0.47 15.94 13.42
CA HIS A 268 1.49 16.93 13.11
C HIS A 268 2.87 16.49 13.58
N GLN A 269 3.83 16.50 12.68
CA GLN A 269 5.25 16.39 13.04
C GLN A 269 5.87 17.74 13.45
N HIS A 270 5.14 18.87 13.36
CA HIS A 270 5.73 20.22 13.47
C HIS A 270 4.94 21.21 14.32
N GLY A 271 4.12 20.76 15.28
CA GLY A 271 3.48 21.67 16.25
C GLY A 271 2.48 22.66 15.68
N VAL A 272 1.90 22.40 14.53
CA VAL A 272 0.77 23.17 14.00
C VAL A 272 -0.48 22.80 14.79
N ASP A 273 -1.35 23.77 14.99
CA ASP A 273 -2.54 23.70 15.80
C ASP A 273 -3.37 22.42 15.57
N ALA A 274 -3.79 21.78 16.64
CA ALA A 274 -4.44 20.48 16.64
C ALA A 274 -5.78 20.42 15.89
N GLY A 275 -6.29 21.55 15.45
CA GLY A 275 -7.54 21.68 14.67
C GLY A 275 -7.45 21.32 13.19
N TYR A 276 -6.24 21.12 12.64
CA TYR A 276 -6.05 20.97 11.19
C TYR A 276 -5.49 19.61 10.79
N THR A 277 -5.88 19.17 9.61
CA THR A 277 -5.32 17.99 8.91
C THR A 277 -4.12 18.40 8.06
N THR A 278 -3.29 17.42 7.71
CA THR A 278 -2.17 17.63 6.80
C THR A 278 -2.34 16.75 5.55
N PRO A 279 -2.79 17.32 4.42
CA PRO A 279 -2.97 16.56 3.18
C PRO A 279 -1.73 15.77 2.76
N ALA A 280 -0.53 16.33 3.02
CA ALA A 280 0.73 15.64 2.74
C ALA A 280 0.87 14.32 3.50
N THR A 281 0.50 14.26 4.77
CA THR A 281 0.60 13.03 5.59
C THR A 281 -0.38 11.98 5.11
N ARG A 282 -1.62 12.39 4.79
CA ARG A 282 -2.65 11.52 4.20
C ARG A 282 -2.18 10.93 2.87
N ALA A 283 -1.65 11.78 1.98
CA ALA A 283 -1.14 11.35 0.69
C ALA A 283 0.08 10.42 0.83
N LYS A 284 1.02 10.71 1.73
CA LYS A 284 2.17 9.84 2.04
C LYS A 284 1.72 8.46 2.49
N TRP A 285 0.71 8.39 3.37
CA TRP A 285 0.18 7.14 3.88
C TRP A 285 -0.44 6.30 2.76
N VAL A 286 -1.29 6.89 1.91
CA VAL A 286 -1.88 6.20 0.75
C VAL A 286 -0.79 5.69 -0.19
N ARG A 287 0.20 6.51 -0.51
CA ARG A 287 1.30 6.11 -1.39
C ARG A 287 2.13 4.96 -0.83
N LEU A 288 2.39 4.99 0.46
CA LEU A 288 3.15 3.93 1.13
C LEU A 288 2.38 2.62 1.15
N HIS A 289 1.14 2.64 1.64
CA HIS A 289 0.39 1.41 1.91
C HIS A 289 -0.35 0.84 0.70
N TYR A 290 -0.71 1.70 -0.27
CA TYR A 290 -1.33 1.23 -1.51
C TYR A 290 -0.29 0.86 -2.58
N PHE A 291 0.73 1.70 -2.77
CA PHE A 291 1.64 1.59 -3.91
C PHE A 291 3.05 1.09 -3.55
N GLY A 292 3.37 0.94 -2.28
CA GLY A 292 4.74 0.65 -1.86
C GLY A 292 5.74 1.69 -2.35
N ALA A 293 5.30 2.92 -2.57
CA ALA A 293 6.07 4.01 -3.18
C ALA A 293 6.23 5.19 -2.21
N PRO A 294 7.06 5.05 -1.16
CA PRO A 294 7.29 6.13 -0.21
C PRO A 294 7.84 7.36 -0.91
N LEU A 295 7.53 8.51 -0.36
CA LEU A 295 8.15 9.76 -0.80
C LEU A 295 9.54 9.88 -0.17
N PRO A 296 10.49 10.54 -0.86
CA PRO A 296 11.78 10.86 -0.28
C PRO A 296 11.60 11.67 1.03
N ASN A 297 12.45 11.43 2.01
CA ASN A 297 12.48 12.20 3.26
C ASN A 297 13.12 13.58 3.01
N GLY A 298 12.40 14.48 2.33
CA GLY A 298 12.85 15.84 2.06
C GLY A 298 14.02 15.93 1.05
N PHE A 299 14.45 17.14 0.77
CA PHE A 299 15.68 17.41 0.01
C PHE A 299 16.81 17.66 1.00
N PRO A 300 18.04 17.20 0.73
CA PRO A 300 19.21 17.64 1.48
C PRO A 300 19.27 19.18 1.49
N GLY A 301 19.31 19.80 2.68
CA GLY A 301 19.32 21.25 2.83
C GLY A 301 17.96 21.96 2.79
N ALA A 302 16.85 21.22 2.64
CA ALA A 302 15.54 21.81 2.81
C ALA A 302 15.38 22.28 4.27
N GLN A 303 15.21 23.58 4.46
CA GLN A 303 14.81 24.13 5.75
C GLN A 303 13.38 23.66 6.07
N PRO A 304 13.09 23.30 7.32
CA PRO A 304 11.70 23.07 7.74
C PRO A 304 10.91 24.35 7.46
N VAL A 305 10.02 24.31 6.50
CA VAL A 305 9.03 25.39 6.35
C VAL A 305 8.12 25.28 7.56
N LYS A 306 8.16 26.26 8.44
CA LYS A 306 7.09 26.47 9.43
C LYS A 306 5.96 27.12 8.66
N PRO A 307 4.90 26.41 8.29
CA PRO A 307 3.77 27.07 7.67
C PRO A 307 3.16 27.98 8.74
N GLU A 308 3.11 29.28 8.47
CA GLU A 308 2.37 30.23 9.31
C GLU A 308 0.87 29.92 9.30
N LEU A 309 0.43 29.19 8.29
CA LEU A 309 -0.93 28.68 8.11
C LEU A 309 -0.89 27.21 7.70
N PRO A 310 -1.88 26.40 8.11
CA PRO A 310 -2.01 25.03 7.64
C PRO A 310 -2.11 25.01 6.12
N ILE A 311 -1.47 24.04 5.49
CA ILE A 311 -1.61 23.79 4.05
C ILE A 311 -2.96 23.11 3.84
N THR A 312 -3.95 23.94 3.58
CA THR A 312 -5.30 23.50 3.21
C THR A 312 -5.47 23.62 1.69
N PRO A 313 -6.54 23.07 1.11
CA PRO A 313 -6.90 23.37 -0.27
C PRO A 313 -7.00 24.87 -0.57
N GLN A 314 -7.42 25.67 0.39
CA GLN A 314 -7.52 27.12 0.28
C GLN A 314 -6.13 27.81 0.28
N THR A 315 -5.14 27.22 0.93
CA THR A 315 -3.76 27.71 1.01
C THR A 315 -2.79 26.94 0.10
N ARG A 316 -3.27 26.36 -0.99
CA ARG A 316 -2.54 25.51 -1.95
C ARG A 316 -1.30 26.14 -2.58
N THR A 317 -1.08 27.40 -2.41
CA THR A 317 0.10 28.10 -2.90
C THR A 317 1.32 27.70 -2.06
N LEU A 318 1.98 26.63 -2.45
CA LEU A 318 3.38 26.42 -2.09
C LEU A 318 4.21 27.32 -3.02
N PRO A 319 4.71 28.46 -2.52
CA PRO A 319 5.20 29.51 -3.42
C PRO A 319 6.62 29.28 -3.92
N VAL A 320 7.25 28.17 -3.60
CA VAL A 320 8.71 28.06 -3.76
C VAL A 320 9.10 26.81 -4.57
N GLU A 321 9.73 27.03 -5.71
CA GLU A 321 10.56 26.02 -6.37
C GLU A 321 11.77 25.66 -5.45
N PRO A 322 12.15 24.37 -5.32
CA PRO A 322 11.70 23.20 -6.10
C PRO A 322 10.55 22.41 -5.44
N CYS A 323 10.02 22.85 -4.30
CA CYS A 323 9.04 22.11 -3.49
C CYS A 323 7.72 21.86 -4.26
N VAL A 324 7.26 22.86 -4.99
CA VAL A 324 6.00 22.81 -5.75
C VAL A 324 5.98 21.65 -6.75
N ASN A 325 7.10 21.37 -7.41
CA ASN A 325 7.19 20.33 -8.43
C ASN A 325 7.00 18.91 -7.86
N CYS A 326 7.39 18.69 -6.60
CA CYS A 326 7.16 17.45 -5.91
C CYS A 326 5.74 17.41 -5.32
N HIS A 327 5.33 18.45 -4.61
CA HIS A 327 4.10 18.48 -3.83
C HIS A 327 2.85 18.44 -4.70
N ARG A 328 2.85 19.08 -5.87
CA ARG A 328 1.72 19.00 -6.82
C ARG A 328 1.41 17.59 -7.31
N ASN A 329 2.36 16.65 -7.20
CA ASN A 329 2.19 15.28 -7.67
C ASN A 329 1.59 14.35 -6.61
N PHE A 330 1.52 14.75 -5.34
CA PHE A 330 0.96 13.88 -4.31
C PHE A 330 0.00 14.55 -3.32
N PHE A 331 0.10 15.84 -3.04
CA PHE A 331 -0.86 16.53 -2.16
C PHE A 331 -2.31 16.36 -2.61
N PRO A 332 -2.61 16.39 -3.92
CA PRO A 332 -3.98 16.21 -4.39
C PRO A 332 -4.66 14.91 -3.93
N ILE A 333 -3.89 13.84 -3.67
CA ILE A 333 -4.43 12.62 -3.06
C ILE A 333 -4.97 12.91 -1.64
N GLY A 334 -4.24 13.72 -0.88
CA GLY A 334 -4.62 14.08 0.49
C GLY A 334 -5.82 15.04 0.53
N TYR A 335 -5.96 15.93 -0.43
CA TYR A 335 -7.10 16.84 -0.51
C TYR A 335 -8.44 16.09 -0.59
N ALA A 336 -8.48 14.97 -1.30
CA ALA A 336 -9.67 14.14 -1.40
C ALA A 336 -10.17 13.59 -0.05
N LEU A 337 -9.36 13.66 1.01
CA LEU A 337 -9.69 13.19 2.35
C LEU A 337 -10.04 14.33 3.32
N GLU A 338 -10.03 15.61 2.89
CA GLU A 338 -10.20 16.75 3.77
C GLU A 338 -11.64 16.94 4.29
N ASN A 339 -12.65 16.26 3.74
CA ASN A 339 -13.95 16.15 4.39
C ASN A 339 -13.88 15.42 5.75
N PHE A 340 -12.80 14.73 6.06
CA PHE A 340 -12.58 14.19 7.39
C PHE A 340 -11.69 15.12 8.22
N ASP A 341 -12.17 15.51 9.39
CA ASP A 341 -11.39 16.27 10.35
C ASP A 341 -10.26 15.41 10.99
N PRO A 342 -9.42 15.97 11.86
CA PRO A 342 -8.35 15.23 12.53
C PRO A 342 -8.78 14.01 13.34
N ILE A 343 -9.99 14.00 13.87
CA ILE A 343 -10.56 12.87 14.62
C ILE A 343 -11.55 12.03 13.79
N GLY A 344 -11.50 12.16 12.47
CA GLY A 344 -12.27 11.36 11.55
C GLY A 344 -13.77 11.71 11.45
N ARG A 345 -14.25 12.86 11.94
CA ARG A 345 -15.61 13.30 11.69
C ARG A 345 -15.75 13.82 10.27
N TRP A 346 -16.91 13.64 9.69
CA TRP A 346 -17.25 14.26 8.42
C TRP A 346 -17.52 15.75 8.58
N ARG A 347 -16.93 16.57 7.73
CA ARG A 347 -17.12 18.02 7.69
C ARG A 347 -17.24 18.53 6.26
N THR A 348 -18.02 19.58 6.06
CA THR A 348 -18.14 20.31 4.79
C THR A 348 -17.58 21.73 4.91
N GLN A 349 -17.30 22.17 6.13
CA GLN A 349 -16.70 23.45 6.46
C GLN A 349 -15.62 23.27 7.53
N ASP A 350 -14.65 24.17 7.53
CA ASP A 350 -13.64 24.33 8.59
C ASP A 350 -13.53 25.80 9.01
N GLN A 351 -12.51 26.15 9.77
CA GLN A 351 -12.29 27.52 10.25
C GLN A 351 -11.98 28.52 9.11
N LEU A 352 -11.61 28.05 7.93
CA LEU A 352 -11.28 28.84 6.74
C LEU A 352 -12.45 28.94 5.74
N GLY A 353 -13.57 28.26 6.00
CA GLY A 353 -14.75 28.25 5.14
C GLY A 353 -15.07 26.86 4.56
N PRO A 354 -15.72 26.77 3.39
CA PRO A 354 -16.06 25.52 2.75
C PRO A 354 -14.81 24.69 2.46
N VAL A 355 -14.86 23.39 2.79
CA VAL A 355 -13.76 22.45 2.54
C VAL A 355 -13.70 22.12 1.05
N ASP A 356 -12.58 22.46 0.40
CA ASP A 356 -12.32 22.11 -0.98
C ASP A 356 -11.57 20.77 -1.05
N VAL A 357 -12.24 19.73 -1.49
CA VAL A 357 -11.71 18.36 -1.65
C VAL A 357 -11.31 18.05 -3.09
N SER A 358 -11.34 19.05 -3.97
CA SER A 358 -10.89 18.88 -5.34
C SER A 358 -9.40 18.53 -5.36
N GLY A 359 -9.07 17.45 -6.02
CA GLY A 359 -7.72 16.91 -6.06
C GLY A 359 -7.42 16.23 -7.39
N GLY A 360 -6.46 15.36 -7.37
CA GLY A 360 -6.10 14.56 -8.52
C GLY A 360 -5.23 13.39 -8.10
N PHE A 361 -5.26 12.38 -8.91
CA PHE A 361 -4.43 11.23 -8.73
C PHE A 361 -3.05 11.44 -9.39
N VAL A 362 -2.10 10.56 -9.08
CA VAL A 362 -0.71 10.65 -9.58
C VAL A 362 -0.58 10.53 -11.11
N ASP A 363 -1.59 10.01 -11.78
CA ASP A 363 -1.66 9.90 -13.24
C ASP A 363 -2.34 11.11 -13.90
N GLY A 364 -2.84 12.07 -13.12
CA GLY A 364 -3.56 13.25 -13.58
C GLY A 364 -5.08 13.08 -13.58
N THR A 365 -5.62 11.92 -13.23
CA THR A 365 -7.07 11.72 -13.10
C THR A 365 -7.61 12.64 -12.00
N PRO A 366 -8.56 13.54 -12.30
CA PRO A 366 -9.15 14.41 -11.28
C PRO A 366 -9.95 13.58 -10.27
N THR A 367 -9.97 14.05 -9.03
CA THR A 367 -10.77 13.47 -7.95
C THR A 367 -11.47 14.55 -7.16
N ASN A 368 -12.71 14.28 -6.74
CA ASN A 368 -13.49 15.17 -5.89
C ASN A 368 -13.98 14.37 -4.67
N GLY A 369 -13.16 14.35 -3.63
CA GLY A 369 -13.42 13.62 -2.39
C GLY A 369 -13.00 12.15 -2.42
N VAL A 370 -13.18 11.50 -1.26
CA VAL A 370 -12.69 10.14 -0.98
C VAL A 370 -13.31 9.06 -1.85
N VAL A 371 -14.56 9.23 -2.28
CA VAL A 371 -15.26 8.23 -3.11
C VAL A 371 -14.60 8.11 -4.48
N GLU A 372 -14.33 9.24 -5.12
CA GLU A 372 -13.64 9.25 -6.42
C GLU A 372 -12.18 8.82 -6.28
N LEU A 373 -11.48 9.26 -5.23
CA LEU A 373 -10.14 8.76 -4.94
C LEU A 373 -10.12 7.24 -4.84
N ARG A 374 -11.08 6.64 -4.12
CA ARG A 374 -11.19 5.18 -3.99
C ARG A 374 -11.44 4.51 -5.34
N HIS A 375 -12.31 5.06 -6.18
CA HIS A 375 -12.54 4.54 -7.52
C HIS A 375 -11.25 4.52 -8.35
N VAL A 376 -10.46 5.57 -8.29
CA VAL A 376 -9.18 5.62 -9.00
C VAL A 376 -8.18 4.63 -8.43
N LEU A 377 -8.04 4.52 -7.10
CA LEU A 377 -7.18 3.53 -6.45
C LEU A 377 -7.50 2.11 -6.93
N LEU A 378 -8.78 1.75 -6.97
CA LEU A 378 -9.23 0.41 -7.39
C LEU A 378 -8.95 0.09 -8.88
N GLN A 379 -8.53 1.04 -9.70
CA GLN A 379 -8.01 0.77 -11.04
C GLN A 379 -6.57 0.23 -11.04
N TYR A 380 -5.88 0.27 -9.91
CA TYR A 380 -4.50 -0.19 -9.72
C TYR A 380 -4.39 -1.34 -8.69
N PRO A 381 -5.25 -2.38 -8.72
CA PRO A 381 -5.29 -3.41 -7.69
C PRO A 381 -3.98 -4.19 -7.58
N GLU A 382 -3.26 -4.36 -8.70
CA GLU A 382 -1.98 -5.06 -8.73
C GLU A 382 -0.87 -4.30 -8.00
N ALA A 383 -0.92 -2.98 -7.95
CA ALA A 383 0.03 -2.19 -7.18
C ALA A 383 -0.14 -2.47 -5.67
N PHE A 384 -1.39 -2.47 -5.19
CA PHE A 384 -1.68 -2.81 -3.81
C PHE A 384 -1.32 -4.26 -3.46
N ARG A 385 -1.73 -5.23 -4.29
CA ARG A 385 -1.41 -6.65 -4.07
C ARG A 385 0.10 -6.88 -4.02
N THR A 386 0.86 -6.22 -4.90
CA THR A 386 2.33 -6.29 -4.90
C THR A 386 2.89 -5.78 -3.57
N THR A 387 2.46 -4.58 -3.13
CA THR A 387 2.89 -3.97 -1.86
C THR A 387 2.58 -4.87 -0.68
N LEU A 388 1.38 -5.42 -0.62
CA LEU A 388 0.95 -6.31 0.45
C LEU A 388 1.79 -7.60 0.48
N VAL A 389 1.97 -8.26 -0.68
CA VAL A 389 2.70 -9.54 -0.73
C VAL A 389 4.19 -9.34 -0.44
N GLU A 390 4.82 -8.24 -0.87
CA GLU A 390 6.18 -7.88 -0.46
C GLU A 390 6.27 -7.75 1.08
N SER A 391 5.29 -7.07 1.68
CA SER A 391 5.20 -6.88 3.13
C SER A 391 5.00 -8.20 3.87
N LEU A 392 4.14 -9.07 3.36
CA LEU A 392 3.95 -10.43 3.90
C LEU A 392 5.22 -11.27 3.81
N ILE A 393 5.92 -11.28 2.68
CA ILE A 393 7.18 -12.00 2.51
C ILE A 393 8.21 -11.53 3.54
N THR A 394 8.34 -10.22 3.74
CA THR A 394 9.27 -9.65 4.70
C THR A 394 8.92 -10.06 6.10
N TYR A 395 7.67 -9.88 6.51
CA TYR A 395 7.19 -10.22 7.85
C TYR A 395 7.30 -11.73 8.14
N LEU A 396 6.88 -12.58 7.22
CA LEU A 396 6.99 -14.04 7.36
C LEU A 396 8.43 -14.53 7.42
N SER A 397 9.37 -13.80 6.83
CA SER A 397 10.79 -14.18 6.83
C SER A 397 11.54 -13.69 8.07
N THR A 398 11.21 -12.50 8.58
CA THR A 398 12.00 -11.81 9.61
C THR A 398 11.27 -11.67 10.95
N GLY A 399 9.93 -11.78 10.96
CA GLY A 399 9.09 -11.42 12.09
C GLY A 399 9.05 -9.91 12.37
N ALA A 400 9.74 -9.12 11.57
CA ALA A 400 9.80 -7.67 11.72
C ALA A 400 8.72 -6.99 10.87
N THR A 401 8.18 -5.91 11.38
CA THR A 401 7.22 -5.08 10.65
C THR A 401 7.87 -4.51 9.40
N PRO A 402 7.27 -4.69 8.22
CA PRO A 402 7.79 -4.10 7.00
C PRO A 402 7.56 -2.58 7.02
N GLY A 403 8.64 -1.82 7.25
CA GLY A 403 8.56 -0.34 7.29
C GLY A 403 8.69 0.34 5.93
N VAL A 404 9.18 -0.36 4.89
CA VAL A 404 9.51 0.20 3.57
C VAL A 404 9.28 -0.85 2.50
N PRO A 405 9.10 -0.43 1.23
CA PRO A 405 9.06 -1.39 0.12
C PRO A 405 10.22 -2.37 0.20
N GLY A 406 9.92 -3.62 -0.10
CA GLY A 406 10.91 -4.69 -0.06
C GLY A 406 12.04 -4.51 -1.09
N THR A 407 13.00 -5.42 -1.01
CA THR A 407 14.13 -5.52 -1.95
C THR A 407 13.67 -5.90 -3.36
N PRO A 408 14.51 -5.80 -4.39
CA PRO A 408 14.23 -6.35 -5.72
C PRO A 408 13.79 -7.81 -5.69
N ASP A 409 14.42 -8.64 -4.84
CA ASP A 409 14.07 -10.06 -4.69
C ASP A 409 12.66 -10.25 -4.15
N THR A 410 12.24 -9.44 -3.16
CA THR A 410 10.87 -9.51 -2.64
C THR A 410 9.85 -9.06 -3.67
N LEU A 411 10.17 -8.04 -4.47
CA LEU A 411 9.33 -7.58 -5.57
C LEU A 411 9.11 -8.70 -6.60
N ILE A 412 10.19 -9.30 -7.08
CA ILE A 412 10.10 -10.38 -8.10
C ILE A 412 9.37 -11.60 -7.55
N ARG A 413 9.60 -11.93 -6.27
CA ARG A 413 8.90 -13.02 -5.60
C ARG A 413 7.40 -12.71 -5.45
N ALA A 414 7.04 -11.50 -5.04
CA ALA A 414 5.65 -11.07 -4.94
C ALA A 414 4.94 -11.14 -6.30
N ARG A 415 5.58 -10.66 -7.37
CA ARG A 415 5.04 -10.74 -8.73
C ARG A 415 4.84 -12.16 -9.22
N ARG A 416 5.75 -13.08 -8.88
CA ARG A 416 5.60 -14.51 -9.19
C ARG A 416 4.39 -15.09 -8.45
N ILE A 417 4.27 -14.85 -7.15
CA ILE A 417 3.12 -15.31 -6.34
C ILE A 417 1.82 -14.82 -6.97
N LEU A 418 1.70 -13.56 -7.27
CA LEU A 418 0.47 -12.94 -7.79
C LEU A 418 0.04 -13.48 -9.17
N ARG A 419 0.98 -14.00 -9.97
CA ARG A 419 0.65 -14.62 -11.26
C ARG A 419 0.05 -16.03 -11.15
N SER A 420 0.36 -16.74 -10.08
CA SER A 420 0.00 -18.16 -9.91
C SER A 420 -0.96 -18.44 -8.77
N THR A 421 -1.32 -17.40 -7.98
CA THR A 421 -2.07 -17.56 -6.73
C THR A 421 -3.34 -16.73 -6.76
N PRO A 422 -4.50 -17.31 -6.41
CA PRO A 422 -5.74 -16.53 -6.25
C PRO A 422 -5.56 -15.41 -5.23
N PRO A 423 -6.15 -14.21 -5.48
CA PRO A 423 -5.97 -13.05 -4.60
C PRO A 423 -6.89 -13.15 -3.36
N ARG A 424 -6.64 -14.13 -2.49
CA ARG A 424 -7.28 -14.28 -1.19
C ARG A 424 -6.25 -14.49 -0.09
N TRP A 425 -6.58 -14.13 1.13
CA TRP A 425 -5.65 -14.10 2.26
C TRP A 425 -4.93 -15.42 2.48
N SER A 426 -5.68 -16.54 2.55
CA SER A 426 -5.08 -17.86 2.82
C SER A 426 -4.08 -18.25 1.75
N ALA A 427 -4.43 -18.05 0.48
CA ALA A 427 -3.59 -18.43 -0.64
C ALA A 427 -2.31 -17.57 -0.72
N LEU A 428 -2.43 -16.25 -0.54
CA LEU A 428 -1.28 -15.34 -0.56
C LEU A 428 -0.32 -15.59 0.60
N ILE A 429 -0.82 -15.83 1.82
CA ILE A 429 0.01 -16.14 2.99
C ILE A 429 0.69 -17.50 2.80
N ALA A 430 -0.04 -18.52 2.34
CA ALA A 430 0.54 -19.84 2.05
C ALA A 430 1.67 -19.77 1.02
N ALA A 431 1.48 -19.00 -0.05
CA ALA A 431 2.52 -18.81 -1.07
C ALA A 431 3.70 -17.95 -0.56
N ALA A 432 3.45 -16.99 0.32
CA ALA A 432 4.50 -16.12 0.84
C ALA A 432 5.37 -16.78 1.92
N VAL A 433 4.88 -17.81 2.62
CA VAL A 433 5.66 -18.52 3.66
C VAL A 433 6.66 -19.50 3.06
N MET A 434 6.37 -20.02 1.86
CA MET A 434 7.25 -20.92 1.09
C MET A 434 8.49 -20.19 0.56
#